data_07bff5a577b10a08b261091873b726cf
#
_entry.id   07bff5a577b10a08b261091873b726cf
#
_cell.length_a   1.000
_cell.length_b   1.000
_cell.length_c   1.000
_cell.angle_alpha   90.00
_cell.angle_beta   90.00
_cell.angle_gamma   90.00
#
_symmetry.space_group_name_H-M   'P 1'
#
loop_
_entity.id
_entity.type
_entity.pdbx_description
1 polymer ?
#
loop_
_entity_poly.entity_id
_entity_poly.type
_entity_poly.pdbx_seq_one_letter_code
_entity_poly.pdbx_strand_id
1 'polypeptide(L)'
;QPESSAASDVYKRQMVTQRGNRGALVRVALVGYTNVGKSTLMNVLSKSEVFAENKLFATLDTTVRKVVVRNLPFLLSDTVGFIRKLPTQLIESFKSTLDEVHEADMLLHVVDIAHPNFEEHIESVNHLLSEIRAINKPTLMIFNKIDAYQADILDDDDLTTPRTTKHYSLEEWQQSWMARTHGDSIFISAQHKTHIDELRELLYSKVRDIHITRFPYNHFLYPES
;
A
#
# COMPACT_ATOMS: atom_id res chain seq x y z
N GLN A 1 4.70 27.07 -39.25
CA GLN A 1 3.98 26.58 -38.08
C GLN A 1 4.94 26.42 -36.89
N PRO A 2 4.94 27.31 -35.89
CA PRO A 2 5.76 27.15 -34.67
C PRO A 2 4.95 26.90 -33.37
N GLU A 3 3.72 26.41 -33.41
CA GLU A 3 2.88 26.29 -32.23
C GLU A 3 3.04 24.96 -31.44
N SER A 4 3.66 23.94 -32.06
CA SER A 4 3.86 22.62 -31.43
C SER A 4 5.01 22.59 -30.40
N SER A 5 5.97 23.49 -30.48
CA SER A 5 7.17 23.52 -29.62
C SER A 5 6.88 24.11 -28.23
N ALA A 6 6.13 25.22 -28.15
CA ALA A 6 5.85 25.91 -26.90
C ALA A 6 4.98 25.09 -25.93
N ALA A 7 3.96 24.36 -26.44
CA ALA A 7 3.14 23.49 -25.61
C ALA A 7 3.94 22.30 -25.06
N SER A 8 4.86 21.74 -25.87
CA SER A 8 5.78 20.68 -25.43
C SER A 8 6.75 21.15 -24.35
N ASP A 9 7.24 22.39 -24.46
CA ASP A 9 8.19 22.95 -23.48
C ASP A 9 7.49 23.37 -22.17
N VAL A 10 6.27 23.86 -22.23
CA VAL A 10 5.42 24.10 -21.06
C VAL A 10 5.11 22.80 -20.33
N TYR A 11 4.76 21.75 -21.09
CA TYR A 11 4.50 20.42 -20.53
C TYR A 11 5.75 19.81 -19.89
N LYS A 12 6.92 19.92 -20.55
CA LYS A 12 8.20 19.47 -19.97
C LYS A 12 8.59 20.25 -18.71
N ARG A 13 8.40 21.58 -18.68
CA ARG A 13 8.66 22.39 -17.49
C ARG A 13 7.73 22.07 -16.33
N GLN A 14 6.44 21.82 -16.60
CA GLN A 14 5.48 21.36 -15.60
C GLN A 14 5.85 19.99 -15.05
N MET A 15 6.29 19.06 -15.91
CA MET A 15 6.78 17.74 -15.51
C MET A 15 8.02 17.83 -14.62
N VAL A 16 8.96 18.72 -14.94
CA VAL A 16 10.19 18.92 -14.15
C VAL A 16 9.87 19.55 -12.79
N THR A 17 8.97 20.54 -12.75
CA THR A 17 8.54 21.17 -11.49
C THR A 17 7.77 20.20 -10.61
N GLN A 18 6.94 19.35 -11.20
CA GLN A 18 6.22 18.29 -10.46
C GLN A 18 7.17 17.18 -9.97
N ARG A 19 8.21 16.82 -10.72
CA ARG A 19 9.26 15.92 -10.27
C ARG A 19 10.06 16.51 -9.09
N GLY A 20 10.32 17.79 -9.10
CA GLY A 20 11.02 18.53 -8.01
C GLY A 20 10.22 18.48 -6.70
N ASN A 21 8.90 18.74 -6.73
CA ASN A 21 8.02 18.65 -5.56
C ASN A 21 7.78 17.21 -5.08
N ARG A 22 7.79 16.23 -5.99
CA ARG A 22 7.70 14.80 -5.63
C ARG A 22 8.96 14.30 -4.93
N GLY A 23 10.12 14.91 -5.18
CA GLY A 23 11.40 14.56 -4.53
C GLY A 23 11.45 14.90 -3.04
N ALA A 24 10.57 15.78 -2.56
CA ALA A 24 10.55 16.24 -1.16
C ALA A 24 9.60 15.45 -0.25
N LEU A 25 8.85 14.49 -0.77
CA LEU A 25 7.88 13.67 -0.01
C LEU A 25 8.28 12.20 0.00
N VAL A 26 8.00 11.53 1.11
CA VAL A 26 8.13 10.08 1.21
C VAL A 26 7.12 9.43 0.27
N ARG A 27 7.52 8.38 -0.43
CA ARG A 27 6.69 7.63 -1.36
C ARG A 27 6.32 6.28 -0.76
N VAL A 28 5.05 6.00 -0.71
CA VAL A 28 4.47 4.76 -0.19
C VAL A 28 3.69 4.09 -1.29
N ALA A 29 3.95 2.83 -1.59
CA ALA A 29 3.23 2.08 -2.62
C ALA A 29 2.38 0.96 -1.99
N LEU A 30 1.10 0.89 -2.42
CA LEU A 30 0.22 -0.23 -2.11
C LEU A 30 0.57 -1.41 -3.01
N VAL A 31 0.95 -2.52 -2.43
CA VAL A 31 1.19 -3.79 -3.15
C VAL A 31 0.27 -4.88 -2.61
N GLY A 32 0.01 -5.89 -3.38
CA GLY A 32 -0.83 -7.01 -2.96
C GLY A 32 -1.55 -7.64 -4.14
N TYR A 33 -2.12 -8.80 -3.90
CA TYR A 33 -2.85 -9.56 -4.91
C TYR A 33 -4.07 -8.78 -5.42
N THR A 34 -4.68 -9.25 -6.52
CA THR A 34 -5.92 -8.62 -7.02
C THR A 34 -7.05 -8.76 -6.02
N ASN A 35 -7.94 -7.78 -5.98
CA ASN A 35 -9.17 -7.76 -5.15
C ASN A 35 -8.97 -7.82 -3.62
N VAL A 36 -7.77 -7.56 -3.12
CA VAL A 36 -7.51 -7.49 -1.66
C VAL A 36 -8.00 -6.19 -1.01
N GLY A 37 -8.46 -5.21 -1.82
CA GLY A 37 -9.01 -3.93 -1.33
C GLY A 37 -8.04 -2.76 -1.33
N LYS A 38 -6.97 -2.77 -2.15
CA LYS A 38 -6.00 -1.67 -2.25
C LYS A 38 -6.66 -0.32 -2.56
N SER A 39 -7.48 -0.26 -3.61
CA SER A 39 -8.15 0.99 -4.02
C SER A 39 -9.17 1.47 -2.99
N THR A 40 -9.84 0.54 -2.28
CA THR A 40 -10.72 0.87 -1.16
C THR A 40 -9.92 1.50 -0.03
N LEU A 41 -8.79 0.89 0.34
CA LEU A 41 -7.91 1.40 1.38
C LEU A 41 -7.34 2.77 1.01
N MET A 42 -6.88 2.95 -0.24
CA MET A 42 -6.43 4.25 -0.74
C MET A 42 -7.52 5.32 -0.60
N ASN A 43 -8.76 5.00 -0.95
CA ASN A 43 -9.89 5.92 -0.81
C ASN A 43 -10.15 6.28 0.66
N VAL A 44 -10.04 5.33 1.58
CA VAL A 44 -10.23 5.55 3.02
C VAL A 44 -9.12 6.44 3.58
N LEU A 45 -7.87 6.19 3.22
CA LEU A 45 -6.73 6.97 3.69
C LEU A 45 -6.71 8.40 3.11
N SER A 46 -7.10 8.58 1.84
CA SER A 46 -7.06 9.88 1.16
C SER A 46 -8.26 10.79 1.41
N LYS A 47 -9.37 10.27 1.96
CA LYS A 47 -10.60 11.06 2.20
C LYS A 47 -10.59 11.86 3.52
N SER A 48 -9.63 11.65 4.39
CA SER A 48 -9.68 12.18 5.75
C SER A 48 -9.14 13.59 5.93
N GLU A 49 -8.53 14.21 4.92
CA GLU A 49 -8.22 15.64 4.96
C GLU A 49 -8.39 16.26 3.58
N VAL A 50 -9.35 17.19 3.54
CA VAL A 50 -9.69 17.99 2.37
C VAL A 50 -8.62 19.06 2.17
N PHE A 51 -7.61 18.76 1.37
CA PHE A 51 -7.05 19.75 0.48
C PHE A 51 -7.35 19.29 -0.94
N ALA A 52 -8.45 19.86 -1.46
CA ALA A 52 -8.90 19.65 -2.82
C ALA A 52 -7.91 20.28 -3.80
N GLU A 53 -6.86 19.56 -4.16
CA GLU A 53 -6.26 19.67 -5.47
C GLU A 53 -6.62 18.41 -6.26
N ASN A 54 -7.92 18.26 -6.46
CA ASN A 54 -8.47 17.42 -7.51
C ASN A 54 -8.21 18.11 -8.83
N LYS A 55 -7.32 17.57 -9.58
CA LYS A 55 -7.26 17.48 -11.05
C LYS A 55 -5.80 17.41 -11.45
N LEU A 56 -5.38 16.24 -11.84
CA LEU A 56 -4.39 16.06 -12.92
C LEU A 56 -3.76 14.65 -12.85
N PHE A 57 -4.52 13.58 -12.88
CA PHE A 57 -4.01 12.28 -13.30
C PHE A 57 -5.17 11.33 -13.59
N ALA A 58 -5.87 11.62 -14.70
CA ALA A 58 -6.70 10.64 -15.36
C ALA A 58 -5.86 9.97 -16.45
N THR A 59 -4.94 9.11 -16.06
CA THR A 59 -4.28 8.18 -16.97
C THR A 59 -4.33 6.78 -16.39
N LEU A 60 -4.55 5.83 -17.23
CA LEU A 60 -4.96 4.45 -17.01
C LEU A 60 -4.03 3.57 -16.16
N ASP A 61 -2.91 4.06 -15.59
CA ASP A 61 -1.87 3.16 -15.14
C ASP A 61 -1.59 3.14 -13.63
N THR A 62 -1.43 4.23 -12.95
CA THR A 62 -1.17 4.21 -11.50
C THR A 62 -1.75 5.47 -10.87
N THR A 63 -2.59 5.30 -9.86
CA THR A 63 -3.15 6.45 -9.15
C THR A 63 -2.23 6.84 -8.01
N VAL A 64 -1.60 8.02 -8.10
CA VAL A 64 -0.79 8.61 -7.02
C VAL A 64 -1.60 9.70 -6.34
N ARG A 65 -1.73 9.65 -5.01
CA ARG A 65 -2.42 10.64 -4.21
C ARG A 65 -1.52 11.16 -3.10
N LYS A 66 -1.62 12.46 -2.83
CA LYS A 66 -1.04 13.04 -1.63
C LYS A 66 -1.97 12.72 -0.46
N VAL A 67 -1.42 12.08 0.55
CA VAL A 67 -2.09 11.78 1.83
C VAL A 67 -1.38 12.58 2.91
N VAL A 68 -2.14 13.16 3.82
CA VAL A 68 -1.61 13.86 4.98
C VAL A 68 -2.12 13.12 6.22
N VAL A 69 -1.22 12.69 7.09
CA VAL A 69 -1.57 12.16 8.40
C VAL A 69 -1.00 13.10 9.45
N ARG A 70 -1.86 13.70 10.26
CA ARG A 70 -1.49 14.81 11.15
C ARG A 70 -0.84 15.94 10.35
N ASN A 71 0.45 16.19 10.59
CA ASN A 71 1.25 17.24 9.93
C ASN A 71 2.21 16.68 8.86
N LEU A 72 2.16 15.39 8.54
CA LEU A 72 3.13 14.73 7.67
C LEU A 72 2.49 14.34 6.32
N PRO A 73 2.80 15.06 5.23
CA PRO A 73 2.38 14.69 3.89
C PRO A 73 3.29 13.62 3.30
N PHE A 74 2.70 12.66 2.59
CA PHE A 74 3.41 11.68 1.77
C PHE A 74 2.62 11.34 0.51
N LEU A 75 3.26 10.69 -0.44
CA LEU A 75 2.62 10.21 -1.67
C LEU A 75 2.24 8.73 -1.50
N LEU A 76 0.98 8.41 -1.75
CA LEU A 76 0.47 7.05 -1.76
C LEU A 76 0.10 6.65 -3.18
N SER A 77 0.73 5.60 -3.69
CA SER A 77 0.48 5.05 -5.03
C SER A 77 -0.36 3.78 -4.92
N ASP A 78 -1.50 3.73 -5.66
CA ASP A 78 -2.24 2.49 -5.87
C ASP A 78 -1.64 1.78 -7.08
N THR A 79 -1.19 0.56 -6.88
CA THR A 79 -0.61 -0.25 -7.94
C THR A 79 -1.61 -1.25 -8.50
N VAL A 80 -1.41 -1.67 -9.75
CA VAL A 80 -2.19 -2.78 -10.32
C VAL A 80 -2.00 -4.03 -9.46
N GLY A 81 -3.08 -4.72 -9.14
CA GLY A 81 -3.02 -5.94 -8.31
C GLY A 81 -2.18 -7.03 -8.97
N PHE A 82 -1.32 -7.64 -8.21
CA PHE A 82 -0.50 -8.75 -8.67
C PHE A 82 -1.36 -9.97 -8.96
N ILE A 83 -1.06 -10.66 -10.06
CA ILE A 83 -1.72 -11.90 -10.50
C ILE A 83 -0.67 -12.94 -10.87
N ARG A 84 -0.99 -14.21 -10.68
CA ARG A 84 -0.07 -15.35 -10.98
C ARG A 84 0.41 -15.42 -12.43
N LYS A 85 -0.39 -14.93 -13.39
CA LYS A 85 -0.03 -14.90 -14.83
C LYS A 85 -0.48 -13.56 -15.40
N LEU A 86 0.48 -12.74 -15.78
CA LEU A 86 0.23 -11.47 -16.48
C LEU A 86 -0.23 -11.77 -17.92
N PRO A 87 -1.44 -11.34 -18.32
CA PRO A 87 -1.78 -11.31 -19.72
C PRO A 87 -0.83 -10.35 -20.47
N THR A 88 -0.37 -10.76 -21.63
CA THR A 88 0.54 -9.96 -22.49
C THR A 88 0.02 -8.55 -22.80
N GLN A 89 -1.30 -8.34 -22.77
CA GLN A 89 -1.96 -7.06 -22.98
C GLN A 89 -1.81 -6.06 -21.81
N LEU A 90 -1.37 -6.53 -20.62
CA LEU A 90 -1.21 -5.69 -19.42
C LEU A 90 0.27 -5.37 -19.10
N ILE A 91 1.20 -5.70 -20.00
CA ILE A 91 2.65 -5.54 -19.76
C ILE A 91 3.03 -4.06 -19.54
N GLU A 92 2.41 -3.12 -20.25
CA GLU A 92 2.74 -1.70 -20.11
C GLU A 92 2.21 -1.13 -18.77
N SER A 93 0.96 -1.44 -18.40
CA SER A 93 0.39 -1.06 -17.10
C SER A 93 1.18 -1.68 -15.95
N PHE A 94 1.72 -2.87 -16.16
CA PHE A 94 2.53 -3.55 -15.17
C PHE A 94 3.93 -2.92 -15.02
N LYS A 95 4.53 -2.44 -16.10
CA LYS A 95 5.80 -1.68 -16.03
C LYS A 95 5.65 -0.41 -15.21
N SER A 96 4.59 0.36 -15.44
CA SER A 96 4.27 1.56 -14.65
C SER A 96 4.11 1.24 -13.16
N THR A 97 3.45 0.11 -12.84
CA THR A 97 3.33 -0.40 -11.47
C THR A 97 4.69 -0.75 -10.87
N LEU A 98 5.56 -1.42 -11.63
CA LEU A 98 6.91 -1.77 -11.18
C LEU A 98 7.76 -0.54 -10.91
N ASP A 99 7.66 0.49 -11.74
CA ASP A 99 8.38 1.75 -11.56
C ASP A 99 7.96 2.44 -10.25
N GLU A 100 6.66 2.50 -9.94
CA GLU A 100 6.16 3.07 -8.68
C GLU A 100 6.63 2.28 -7.46
N VAL A 101 6.62 0.94 -7.52
CA VAL A 101 7.14 0.09 -6.44
C VAL A 101 8.65 0.29 -6.28
N HIS A 102 9.37 0.44 -7.39
CA HIS A 102 10.82 0.66 -7.39
C HIS A 102 11.20 2.03 -6.79
N GLU A 103 10.40 3.06 -7.06
CA GLU A 103 10.61 4.40 -6.54
C GLU A 103 10.06 4.62 -5.12
N ALA A 104 9.26 3.69 -4.61
CA ALA A 104 8.70 3.78 -3.26
C ALA A 104 9.79 3.65 -2.19
N ASP A 105 9.64 4.41 -1.11
CA ASP A 105 10.49 4.34 0.08
C ASP A 105 9.99 3.26 1.04
N MET A 106 8.70 2.94 0.98
CA MET A 106 8.01 1.98 1.83
C MET A 106 6.90 1.29 1.05
N LEU A 107 6.60 0.05 1.40
CA LEU A 107 5.50 -0.73 0.85
C LEU A 107 4.42 -0.97 1.89
N LEU A 108 3.15 -0.90 1.46
CA LEU A 108 2.00 -1.39 2.21
C LEU A 108 1.52 -2.66 1.51
N HIS A 109 1.84 -3.81 2.07
CA HIS A 109 1.42 -5.09 1.52
C HIS A 109 0.03 -5.45 2.03
N VAL A 110 -0.97 -5.25 1.19
CA VAL A 110 -2.38 -5.50 1.51
C VAL A 110 -2.74 -6.95 1.17
N VAL A 111 -3.30 -7.65 2.14
CA VAL A 111 -3.68 -9.06 2.08
C VAL A 111 -5.16 -9.21 2.41
N ASP A 112 -5.87 -10.05 1.69
CA ASP A 112 -7.24 -10.44 2.00
C ASP A 112 -7.21 -11.66 2.93
N ILE A 113 -7.37 -11.45 4.25
CA ILE A 113 -7.29 -12.53 5.24
C ILE A 113 -8.48 -13.50 5.14
N ALA A 114 -9.59 -13.05 4.57
CA ALA A 114 -10.76 -13.93 4.37
C ALA A 114 -10.58 -14.89 3.19
N HIS A 115 -9.55 -14.71 2.37
CA HIS A 115 -9.29 -15.61 1.25
C HIS A 115 -8.57 -16.88 1.76
N PRO A 116 -9.08 -18.10 1.45
CA PRO A 116 -8.51 -19.35 1.97
C PRO A 116 -7.05 -19.58 1.63
N ASN A 117 -6.56 -18.99 0.53
CA ASN A 117 -5.18 -19.11 0.06
C ASN A 117 -4.39 -17.79 0.26
N PHE A 118 -4.69 -17.01 1.28
CA PHE A 118 -4.04 -15.71 1.47
C PHE A 118 -2.51 -15.83 1.69
N GLU A 119 -2.04 -16.90 2.32
CA GLU A 119 -0.60 -17.14 2.50
C GLU A 119 0.11 -17.39 1.16
N GLU A 120 -0.49 -18.14 0.24
CA GLU A 120 0.05 -18.31 -1.13
C GLU A 120 0.06 -16.99 -1.92
N HIS A 121 -0.92 -16.11 -1.67
CA HIS A 121 -0.93 -14.78 -2.27
C HIS A 121 0.22 -13.92 -1.75
N ILE A 122 0.53 -13.99 -0.45
CA ILE A 122 1.69 -13.32 0.14
C ILE A 122 2.99 -13.83 -0.50
N GLU A 123 3.16 -15.15 -0.61
CA GLU A 123 4.34 -15.74 -1.24
C GLU A 123 4.49 -15.30 -2.70
N SER A 124 3.39 -15.27 -3.46
CA SER A 124 3.38 -14.84 -4.87
C SER A 124 3.82 -13.38 -5.01
N VAL A 125 3.36 -12.50 -4.12
CA VAL A 125 3.76 -11.08 -4.10
C VAL A 125 5.23 -10.94 -3.70
N ASN A 126 5.67 -11.67 -2.67
CA ASN A 126 7.07 -11.64 -2.22
C ASN A 126 8.04 -12.14 -3.29
N HIS A 127 7.65 -13.19 -4.03
CA HIS A 127 8.43 -13.68 -5.16
C HIS A 127 8.63 -12.58 -6.21
N LEU A 128 7.54 -11.90 -6.60
CA LEU A 128 7.60 -10.82 -7.56
C LEU A 128 8.42 -9.62 -7.06
N LEU A 129 8.24 -9.23 -5.78
CA LEU A 129 9.04 -8.18 -5.15
C LEU A 129 10.54 -8.53 -5.15
N SER A 130 10.87 -9.83 -5.02
CA SER A 130 12.25 -10.32 -5.13
C SER A 130 12.79 -10.19 -6.56
N GLU A 131 11.99 -10.55 -7.57
CA GLU A 131 12.39 -10.44 -8.99
C GLU A 131 12.72 -8.99 -9.38
N ILE A 132 11.93 -8.03 -8.88
CA ILE A 132 12.16 -6.60 -9.10
C ILE A 132 13.12 -5.94 -8.11
N ARG A 133 13.77 -6.71 -7.24
CA ARG A 133 14.71 -6.25 -6.20
C ARG A 133 14.10 -5.25 -5.21
N ALA A 134 12.81 -5.35 -4.92
CA ALA A 134 12.09 -4.50 -3.98
C ALA A 134 11.78 -5.19 -2.64
N ILE A 135 12.15 -6.46 -2.46
CA ILE A 135 11.84 -7.27 -1.27
C ILE A 135 12.43 -6.70 0.03
N ASN A 136 13.55 -5.97 -0.05
CA ASN A 136 14.23 -5.41 1.11
C ASN A 136 13.71 -4.02 1.52
N LYS A 137 12.65 -3.51 0.89
CA LYS A 137 12.06 -2.23 1.28
C LYS A 137 11.30 -2.37 2.61
N PRO A 138 11.30 -1.33 3.46
CA PRO A 138 10.43 -1.29 4.63
C PRO A 138 8.99 -1.62 4.23
N THR A 139 8.40 -2.63 4.83
CA THR A 139 7.06 -3.12 4.45
C THR A 139 6.18 -3.24 5.68
N LEU A 140 4.98 -2.64 5.62
CA LEU A 140 3.91 -2.84 6.60
C LEU A 140 2.89 -3.81 6.01
N MET A 141 2.65 -4.94 6.70
CA MET A 141 1.65 -5.92 6.32
C MET A 141 0.27 -5.46 6.79
N ILE A 142 -0.69 -5.42 5.88
CA ILE A 142 -2.07 -5.00 6.17
C ILE A 142 -3.01 -6.14 5.82
N PHE A 143 -3.50 -6.84 6.85
CA PHE A 143 -4.51 -7.88 6.70
C PHE A 143 -5.89 -7.24 6.68
N ASN A 144 -6.45 -7.13 5.48
CA ASN A 144 -7.74 -6.50 5.23
C ASN A 144 -8.87 -7.54 5.21
N LYS A 145 -10.11 -7.06 5.32
CA LYS A 145 -11.35 -7.83 5.30
C LYS A 145 -11.53 -8.74 6.52
N ILE A 146 -11.10 -8.29 7.70
CA ILE A 146 -11.34 -9.02 8.96
C ILE A 146 -12.83 -9.24 9.24
N ASP A 147 -13.69 -8.40 8.68
CA ASP A 147 -15.15 -8.49 8.75
C ASP A 147 -15.73 -9.71 8.01
N ALA A 148 -15.01 -10.19 7.01
CA ALA A 148 -15.41 -11.37 6.21
C ALA A 148 -14.64 -12.63 6.60
N TYR A 149 -13.69 -12.55 7.53
CA TYR A 149 -12.90 -13.68 7.96
C TYR A 149 -13.73 -14.64 8.83
N GLN A 150 -13.66 -15.92 8.51
CA GLN A 150 -14.27 -17.00 9.28
C GLN A 150 -13.28 -18.17 9.37
N ALA A 151 -12.94 -18.57 10.59
CA ALA A 151 -12.16 -19.79 10.81
C ALA A 151 -13.01 -21.02 10.53
N ASP A 152 -12.41 -22.08 10.03
CA ASP A 152 -13.07 -23.38 9.95
C ASP A 152 -13.29 -23.90 11.39
N ILE A 153 -14.51 -24.33 11.68
CA ILE A 153 -14.85 -24.85 13.01
C ILE A 153 -14.46 -26.33 13.05
N LEU A 154 -13.62 -26.68 14.01
CA LEU A 154 -13.45 -28.08 14.40
C LEU A 154 -14.58 -28.47 15.34
N ASP A 155 -15.21 -29.61 15.08
CA ASP A 155 -16.18 -30.19 16.00
C ASP A 155 -15.41 -30.59 17.30
N ASP A 156 -15.88 -30.18 18.46
CA ASP A 156 -15.24 -30.48 19.75
C ASP A 156 -15.10 -31.98 20.00
N ASP A 157 -15.93 -32.79 19.37
CA ASP A 157 -15.92 -34.25 19.44
C ASP A 157 -15.02 -34.94 18.40
N ASP A 158 -14.45 -34.17 17.43
CA ASP A 158 -13.57 -34.73 16.41
C ASP A 158 -12.10 -34.75 16.88
N LEU A 159 -11.74 -35.82 17.56
CA LEU A 159 -10.37 -36.08 18.00
C LEU A 159 -9.45 -36.58 16.86
N THR A 160 -9.96 -36.76 15.64
CA THR A 160 -9.26 -37.38 14.52
C THR A 160 -8.70 -36.37 13.53
N THR A 161 -9.33 -35.20 13.40
CA THR A 161 -8.89 -34.16 12.47
C THR A 161 -7.79 -33.29 13.10
N PRO A 162 -6.58 -33.27 12.52
CA PRO A 162 -5.52 -32.44 13.07
C PRO A 162 -5.86 -30.96 12.89
N ARG A 163 -5.66 -30.16 13.94
CA ARG A 163 -5.81 -28.72 13.87
C ARG A 163 -4.78 -28.12 12.89
N THR A 164 -5.26 -27.39 11.91
CA THR A 164 -4.44 -26.71 10.91
C THR A 164 -4.63 -25.18 11.02
N THR A 165 -3.87 -24.42 10.24
CA THR A 165 -3.99 -22.94 10.19
C THR A 165 -5.37 -22.46 9.75
N LYS A 166 -6.18 -23.29 9.09
CA LYS A 166 -7.58 -23.00 8.72
C LYS A 166 -8.49 -22.81 9.92
N HIS A 167 -8.13 -23.40 11.05
CA HIS A 167 -8.89 -23.34 12.31
C HIS A 167 -8.39 -22.22 13.24
N TYR A 168 -7.49 -21.36 12.76
CA TYR A 168 -6.99 -20.26 13.58
C TYR A 168 -8.05 -19.19 13.69
N SER A 169 -8.26 -18.71 14.92
CA SER A 169 -9.04 -17.49 15.14
C SER A 169 -8.32 -16.26 14.58
N LEU A 170 -9.02 -15.15 14.47
CA LEU A 170 -8.42 -13.90 14.06
C LEU A 170 -7.29 -13.46 15.00
N GLU A 171 -7.48 -13.67 16.32
CA GLU A 171 -6.50 -13.35 17.36
C GLU A 171 -5.23 -14.21 17.23
N GLU A 172 -5.38 -15.48 16.89
CA GLU A 172 -4.23 -16.38 16.66
C GLU A 172 -3.43 -15.94 15.43
N TRP A 173 -4.11 -15.53 14.37
CA TRP A 173 -3.44 -14.95 13.21
C TRP A 173 -2.74 -13.64 13.55
N GLN A 174 -3.37 -12.75 14.32
CA GLN A 174 -2.74 -11.51 14.78
C GLN A 174 -1.45 -11.79 15.55
N GLN A 175 -1.49 -12.69 16.52
CA GLN A 175 -0.30 -13.07 17.30
C GLN A 175 0.80 -13.68 16.44
N SER A 176 0.44 -14.59 15.53
CA SER A 176 1.37 -15.25 14.63
C SER A 176 2.08 -14.22 13.72
N TRP A 177 1.33 -13.31 13.09
CA TRP A 177 1.90 -12.34 12.17
C TRP A 177 2.63 -11.20 12.88
N MET A 178 2.16 -10.75 14.04
CA MET A 178 2.92 -9.80 14.87
C MET A 178 4.30 -10.33 15.25
N ALA A 179 4.40 -11.62 15.59
CA ALA A 179 5.68 -12.25 15.87
C ALA A 179 6.57 -12.35 14.62
N ARG A 180 6.02 -12.75 13.47
CA ARG A 180 6.75 -12.88 12.20
C ARG A 180 7.26 -11.55 11.65
N THR A 181 6.51 -10.49 11.83
CA THR A 181 6.80 -9.15 11.27
C THR A 181 7.42 -8.20 12.28
N HIS A 182 7.74 -8.68 13.50
CA HIS A 182 8.25 -7.86 14.60
C HIS A 182 7.36 -6.61 14.91
N GLY A 183 6.05 -6.78 14.79
CA GLY A 183 5.07 -5.72 15.00
C GLY A 183 4.71 -4.90 13.76
N ASP A 184 5.30 -5.19 12.60
CA ASP A 184 5.02 -4.50 11.35
C ASP A 184 3.82 -5.12 10.61
N SER A 185 2.74 -5.38 11.36
CA SER A 185 1.48 -5.88 10.79
C SER A 185 0.27 -5.28 11.51
N ILE A 186 -0.81 -5.12 10.77
CA ILE A 186 -2.10 -4.65 11.28
C ILE A 186 -3.26 -5.36 10.58
N PHE A 187 -4.35 -5.57 11.31
CA PHE A 187 -5.56 -6.23 10.86
C PHE A 187 -6.70 -5.23 10.82
N ILE A 188 -7.31 -5.04 9.65
CA ILE A 188 -8.29 -3.97 9.39
C ILE A 188 -9.50 -4.47 8.61
N SER A 189 -10.57 -3.67 8.65
CA SER A 189 -11.58 -3.66 7.60
C SER A 189 -11.62 -2.29 6.94
N ALA A 190 -11.14 -2.21 5.71
CA ALA A 190 -11.22 -0.97 4.94
C ALA A 190 -12.67 -0.60 4.60
N GLN A 191 -13.56 -1.59 4.45
CA GLN A 191 -14.97 -1.39 4.15
C GLN A 191 -15.72 -0.81 5.36
N HIS A 192 -15.50 -1.38 6.54
CA HIS A 192 -16.17 -0.95 7.78
C HIS A 192 -15.36 0.07 8.59
N LYS A 193 -14.18 0.45 8.08
CA LYS A 193 -13.24 1.40 8.71
C LYS A 193 -12.74 0.94 10.09
N THR A 194 -12.70 -0.36 10.34
CA THR A 194 -12.21 -0.93 11.59
C THR A 194 -10.68 -0.83 11.61
N HIS A 195 -10.11 -0.35 12.72
CA HIS A 195 -8.66 -0.14 12.96
C HIS A 195 -7.96 0.78 11.93
N ILE A 196 -8.71 1.70 11.30
CA ILE A 196 -8.13 2.65 10.34
C ILE A 196 -7.33 3.75 11.06
N ASP A 197 -7.75 4.16 12.25
CA ASP A 197 -7.04 5.18 13.01
C ASP A 197 -5.72 4.61 13.55
N GLU A 198 -5.70 3.37 14.02
CA GLU A 198 -4.47 2.66 14.38
C GLU A 198 -3.52 2.50 13.18
N LEU A 199 -4.06 2.21 12.00
CA LEU A 199 -3.26 2.16 10.77
C LEU A 199 -2.63 3.53 10.47
N ARG A 200 -3.37 4.63 10.65
CA ARG A 200 -2.84 5.99 10.46
C ARG A 200 -1.70 6.30 11.43
N GLU A 201 -1.83 5.90 12.68
CA GLU A 201 -0.76 6.09 13.68
C GLU A 201 0.51 5.31 13.31
N LEU A 202 0.36 4.05 12.87
CA LEU A 202 1.48 3.25 12.37
C LEU A 202 2.13 3.87 11.12
N LEU A 203 1.32 4.32 10.17
CA LEU A 203 1.81 5.01 8.97
C LEU A 203 2.55 6.29 9.33
N TYR A 204 1.99 7.10 10.24
CA TYR A 204 2.66 8.32 10.71
C TYR A 204 4.04 8.01 11.28
N SER A 205 4.13 7.05 12.19
CA SER A 205 5.41 6.67 12.81
C SER A 205 6.44 6.23 11.77
N LYS A 206 6.05 5.30 10.87
CA LYS A 206 6.98 4.76 9.88
C LYS A 206 7.39 5.77 8.81
N VAL A 207 6.44 6.53 8.29
CA VAL A 207 6.72 7.57 7.29
C VAL A 207 7.58 8.69 7.90
N ARG A 208 7.35 9.04 9.17
CA ARG A 208 8.16 10.01 9.91
C ARG A 208 9.62 9.55 10.03
N ASP A 209 9.86 8.30 10.39
CA ASP A 209 11.22 7.77 10.54
C ASP A 209 11.98 7.78 9.20
N ILE A 210 11.29 7.43 8.10
CA ILE A 210 11.85 7.52 6.75
C ILE A 210 12.10 8.99 6.38
N HIS A 211 11.15 9.88 6.68
CA HIS A 211 11.27 11.30 6.37
C HIS A 211 12.48 11.93 7.08
N ILE A 212 12.65 11.70 8.37
CA ILE A 212 13.78 12.22 9.16
C ILE A 212 15.11 11.70 8.59
N THR A 213 15.17 10.44 8.21
CA THR A 213 16.38 9.83 7.64
C THR A 213 16.71 10.41 6.25
N ARG A 214 15.69 10.58 5.40
CA ARG A 214 15.85 11.02 4.02
C ARG A 214 16.03 12.55 3.88
N PHE A 215 15.38 13.30 4.77
CA PHE A 215 15.35 14.76 4.76
C PHE A 215 15.78 15.37 6.10
N PRO A 216 17.02 15.16 6.57
CA PRO A 216 17.45 15.53 7.91
C PRO A 216 17.44 17.03 8.20
N TYR A 217 17.36 17.89 7.17
CA TYR A 217 17.31 19.35 7.29
C TYR A 217 15.94 19.96 7.00
N ASN A 218 14.93 19.13 6.71
CA ASN A 218 13.57 19.60 6.48
C ASN A 218 12.80 19.52 7.81
N HIS A 219 12.60 20.68 8.45
CA HIS A 219 11.61 20.77 9.52
C HIS A 219 10.23 20.40 8.96
N PHE A 220 9.44 19.68 9.75
CA PHE A 220 8.09 19.29 9.37
C PHE A 220 7.35 20.48 8.77
N LEU A 221 6.77 20.29 7.58
CA LEU A 221 6.18 21.36 6.76
C LEU A 221 4.94 22.01 7.39
N TYR A 222 4.43 21.46 8.50
CA TYR A 222 3.28 21.99 9.19
C TYR A 222 3.53 21.94 10.71
N PRO A 223 3.34 23.07 11.45
CA PRO A 223 3.37 23.05 12.90
C PRO A 223 2.25 22.15 13.41
N GLU A 224 2.52 21.40 14.48
CA GLU A 224 1.47 20.72 15.23
C GLU A 224 0.49 21.77 15.75
N SER A 225 -0.78 21.66 15.34
CA SER A 225 -1.89 22.50 15.80
C SER A 225 -2.34 22.11 17.19
#